data_099061d2f94beae171377f2f476cf7cf
#
_entry.id   099061d2f94beae171377f2f476cf7cf
#
_cell.length_a   1.000
_cell.length_b   1.000
_cell.length_c   1.000
_cell.angle_alpha   90.00
_cell.angle_beta   90.00
_cell.angle_gamma   90.00
#
_symmetry.space_group_name_H-M   'P 1'
#
loop_
_entity.id
_entity.type
_entity.pdbx_description
1 polymer ?
#
loop_
_entity_poly.entity_id
_entity_poly.type
_entity_poly.pdbx_seq_one_letter_code
_entity_poly.pdbx_strand_id
1 'polypeptide(L)'
;MVVNLTSPGIQTREIDLSTVVPSVSTLEGAMSGVFRWGPINEPVLVSSEVDLVRIFGAPVIDYNQETFFTAADFLAYSNALYVVRVTDANTATGDSNTDVGVIDAKYPGLIGNSLRVEIYNSVNADTATFDGATQTTPQDATHFNVVVVDSDGG
;
A
#
# COMPACT_ATOMS: atom_id res chain seq x y z
N MET A 1 16.30 50.63 21.33
CA MET A 1 16.77 51.66 22.29
C MET A 1 18.23 51.89 21.98
N VAL A 2 18.57 53.05 21.42
CA VAL A 2 19.95 53.35 21.11
C VAL A 2 20.59 53.93 22.40
N VAL A 3 21.55 53.22 22.95
CA VAL A 3 22.31 53.68 24.10
C VAL A 3 23.41 54.62 23.60
N ASN A 4 23.28 55.90 23.88
CA ASN A 4 24.32 56.88 23.56
C ASN A 4 25.40 56.81 24.64
N LEU A 5 26.55 56.28 24.30
CA LEU A 5 27.73 56.30 25.19
C LEU A 5 28.41 57.66 25.09
N THR A 6 28.44 58.41 26.17
CA THR A 6 29.07 59.74 26.28
C THR A 6 30.52 59.70 26.72
N SER A 7 31.13 58.54 26.92
CA SER A 7 32.54 58.35 27.22
C SER A 7 33.07 57.12 26.50
N PRO A 8 34.40 57.02 26.27
CA PRO A 8 34.99 55.86 25.63
C PRO A 8 34.73 54.61 26.48
N GLY A 9 33.95 53.68 25.93
CA GLY A 9 33.58 52.41 26.55
C GLY A 9 33.52 51.29 25.52
N ILE A 10 33.69 50.05 25.95
CA ILE A 10 33.57 48.88 25.13
C ILE A 10 32.15 48.33 25.33
N GLN A 11 31.40 48.28 24.26
CA GLN A 11 30.07 47.60 24.26
C GLN A 11 30.27 46.19 23.69
N THR A 12 30.11 45.20 24.52
CA THR A 12 30.07 43.79 24.07
C THR A 12 28.63 43.42 23.85
N ARG A 13 28.36 42.86 22.69
CA ARG A 13 27.06 42.22 22.36
C ARG A 13 27.30 40.75 22.16
N GLU A 14 26.76 39.94 23.04
CA GLU A 14 26.74 38.50 22.85
C GLU A 14 25.54 38.15 21.97
N ILE A 15 25.79 37.48 20.87
CA ILE A 15 24.75 36.91 20.01
C ILE A 15 24.78 35.41 20.24
N ASP A 16 23.81 34.93 21.00
CA ASP A 16 23.63 33.51 21.18
C ASP A 16 23.01 32.92 19.91
N LEU A 17 23.83 32.22 19.14
CA LEU A 17 23.42 31.49 17.93
C LEU A 17 23.01 30.06 18.23
N SER A 18 23.06 29.62 19.49
CA SER A 18 22.74 28.26 19.88
C SER A 18 21.23 27.96 19.84
N THR A 19 20.36 28.98 19.76
CA THR A 19 18.92 28.83 19.64
C THR A 19 18.41 28.70 18.20
N VAL A 20 19.27 28.85 17.21
CA VAL A 20 18.92 28.68 15.80
C VAL A 20 19.44 27.31 15.33
N VAL A 21 19.09 26.26 16.02
CA VAL A 21 19.03 24.96 15.38
C VAL A 21 17.65 24.92 14.73
N PRO A 22 17.52 25.04 13.40
CA PRO A 22 16.28 24.73 12.77
C PRO A 22 15.96 23.30 13.17
N SER A 23 14.88 23.10 13.92
CA SER A 23 14.32 21.78 14.14
C SER A 23 13.80 21.30 12.78
N VAL A 24 14.70 20.82 11.95
CA VAL A 24 14.35 20.09 10.74
C VAL A 24 13.96 18.71 11.24
N SER A 25 12.73 18.59 11.66
CA SER A 25 12.11 17.30 11.88
C SER A 25 11.83 16.68 10.51
N THR A 26 12.85 16.17 9.85
CA THR A 26 12.69 15.30 8.70
C THR A 26 12.40 13.89 9.22
N LEU A 27 11.19 13.70 9.66
CA LEU A 27 10.65 12.37 9.96
C LEU A 27 10.09 11.71 8.69
N GLU A 28 10.66 12.04 7.55
CA GLU A 28 10.36 11.38 6.29
C GLU A 28 11.35 10.25 6.08
N GLY A 29 10.84 9.09 5.74
CA GLY A 29 11.62 7.90 5.43
C GLY A 29 11.33 7.39 4.03
N ALA A 30 12.23 6.57 3.50
CA ALA A 30 12.02 5.84 2.28
C ALA A 30 12.54 4.42 2.43
N MET A 31 11.80 3.47 1.90
CA MET A 31 12.22 2.07 1.85
C MET A 31 11.79 1.39 0.56
N SER A 32 12.50 0.35 0.19
CA SER A 32 12.11 -0.55 -0.88
C SER A 32 12.04 -1.97 -0.35
N GLY A 33 11.10 -2.74 -0.87
CA GLY A 33 10.99 -4.12 -0.45
C GLY A 33 9.85 -4.89 -1.11
N VAL A 34 9.71 -6.14 -0.70
CA VAL A 34 8.72 -7.06 -1.22
C VAL A 34 7.44 -6.91 -0.42
N PHE A 35 6.32 -6.74 -1.12
CA PHE A 35 4.99 -6.70 -0.54
C PHE A 35 4.04 -7.58 -1.34
N ARG A 36 2.97 -8.00 -0.70
CA ARG A 36 1.99 -8.93 -1.29
C ARG A 36 1.23 -8.32 -2.47
N TRP A 37 0.95 -7.01 -2.42
CA TRP A 37 0.12 -6.28 -3.37
C TRP A 37 0.63 -4.85 -3.57
N GLY A 38 0.02 -4.10 -4.49
CA GLY A 38 0.26 -2.67 -4.67
C GLY A 38 1.11 -2.31 -5.88
N PRO A 39 1.26 -1.00 -6.15
CA PRO A 39 2.05 -0.50 -7.27
C PRO A 39 3.51 -0.94 -7.16
N ILE A 40 4.14 -1.20 -8.30
CA ILE A 40 5.54 -1.63 -8.39
C ILE A 40 6.40 -0.53 -8.99
N ASN A 41 7.65 -0.44 -8.50
CA ASN A 41 8.64 0.54 -8.97
C ASN A 41 8.17 2.01 -8.92
N GLU A 42 7.19 2.28 -8.10
CA GLU A 42 6.63 3.61 -7.88
C GLU A 42 6.68 3.96 -6.40
N PRO A 43 7.19 5.15 -6.01
CA PRO A 43 7.19 5.58 -4.62
C PRO A 43 5.76 5.97 -4.19
N VAL A 44 5.26 5.31 -3.18
CA VAL A 44 3.95 5.57 -2.60
C VAL A 44 4.13 6.11 -1.19
N LEU A 45 3.52 7.25 -0.90
CA LEU A 45 3.51 7.81 0.44
C LEU A 45 2.50 7.06 1.32
N VAL A 46 2.97 6.57 2.44
CA VAL A 46 2.20 5.86 3.46
C VAL A 46 2.26 6.66 4.76
N SER A 47 1.11 6.90 5.37
CA SER A 47 0.98 7.74 6.57
C SER A 47 0.70 6.95 7.85
N SER A 48 0.29 5.70 7.73
CA SER A 48 -0.05 4.83 8.86
C SER A 48 0.06 3.35 8.49
N GLU A 49 0.11 2.47 9.49
CA GLU A 49 0.07 1.03 9.29
C GLU A 49 -1.22 0.59 8.57
N VAL A 50 -2.36 1.24 8.87
CA VAL A 50 -3.63 0.97 8.19
C VAL A 50 -3.54 1.27 6.69
N ASP A 51 -2.89 2.38 6.32
CA ASP A 51 -2.64 2.72 4.92
C ASP A 51 -1.68 1.72 4.28
N LEU A 52 -0.67 1.25 5.01
CA LEU A 52 0.27 0.24 4.53
C LEU A 52 -0.47 -1.06 4.18
N VAL A 53 -1.32 -1.56 5.07
CA VAL A 53 -2.15 -2.75 4.82
C VAL A 53 -3.11 -2.54 3.65
N ARG A 54 -3.75 -1.39 3.57
CA ARG A 54 -4.72 -1.08 2.50
C ARG A 54 -4.06 -1.05 1.12
N ILE A 55 -2.84 -0.52 1.02
CA ILE A 55 -2.14 -0.32 -0.27
C ILE A 55 -1.34 -1.55 -0.66
N PHE A 56 -0.64 -2.16 0.30
CA PHE A 56 0.35 -3.21 0.03
C PHE A 56 -0.07 -4.60 0.52
N GLY A 57 -1.24 -4.71 1.18
CA GLY A 57 -1.75 -5.95 1.74
C GLY A 57 -1.17 -6.28 3.10
N ALA A 58 -1.80 -7.24 3.78
CA ALA A 58 -1.35 -7.75 5.07
C ALA A 58 -0.03 -8.52 4.96
N PRO A 59 0.75 -8.62 6.05
CA PRO A 59 1.99 -9.41 6.06
C PRO A 59 1.69 -10.90 5.92
N VAL A 60 2.52 -11.59 5.15
CA VAL A 60 2.51 -13.05 4.97
C VAL A 60 3.79 -13.62 5.57
N ILE A 61 3.63 -14.63 6.43
CA ILE A 61 4.74 -15.34 7.08
C ILE A 61 5.65 -15.94 6.00
N ASP A 62 6.97 -15.84 6.20
CA ASP A 62 8.01 -16.32 5.30
C ASP A 62 8.05 -15.68 3.89
N TYR A 63 7.29 -14.60 3.67
CA TYR A 63 7.32 -13.88 2.40
C TYR A 63 7.72 -12.41 2.55
N ASN A 64 6.91 -11.59 3.23
CA ASN A 64 7.14 -10.14 3.32
C ASN A 64 7.08 -9.59 4.75
N GLN A 65 7.05 -10.47 5.75
CA GLN A 65 6.89 -10.07 7.15
C GLN A 65 7.98 -9.10 7.61
N GLU A 66 9.25 -9.34 7.26
CA GLU A 66 10.36 -8.47 7.68
C GLU A 66 10.21 -7.06 7.10
N THR A 67 9.89 -6.97 5.81
CA THR A 67 9.68 -5.69 5.13
C THR A 67 8.49 -4.96 5.71
N PHE A 68 7.38 -5.68 5.93
CA PHE A 68 6.16 -5.11 6.46
C PHE A 68 6.36 -4.56 7.88
N PHE A 69 6.94 -5.35 8.79
CA PHE A 69 7.14 -4.90 10.17
C PHE A 69 8.18 -3.79 10.27
N THR A 70 9.20 -3.79 9.42
CA THR A 70 10.15 -2.67 9.36
C THR A 70 9.44 -1.36 8.97
N ALA A 71 8.51 -1.43 8.00
CA ALA A 71 7.69 -0.27 7.62
C ALA A 71 6.75 0.16 8.76
N ALA A 72 6.09 -0.80 9.40
CA ALA A 72 5.16 -0.56 10.51
C ALA A 72 5.87 0.08 11.71
N ASP A 73 7.04 -0.42 12.07
CA ASP A 73 7.86 0.13 13.15
C ASP A 73 8.28 1.59 12.86
N PHE A 74 8.64 1.90 11.62
CA PHE A 74 8.93 3.29 11.25
C PHE A 74 7.68 4.16 11.35
N LEU A 75 6.52 3.68 10.88
CA LEU A 75 5.25 4.40 10.93
C LEU A 75 4.71 4.61 12.35
N ALA A 76 5.19 3.85 13.33
CA ALA A 76 4.87 4.09 14.73
C ALA A 76 5.45 5.43 15.25
N TYR A 77 6.50 5.95 14.62
CA TYR A 77 7.18 7.20 15.00
C TYR A 77 7.03 8.32 13.97
N SER A 78 6.62 8.00 12.74
CA SER A 78 6.50 8.93 11.62
C SER A 78 5.20 8.69 10.86
N ASN A 79 4.73 9.72 10.19
CA ASN A 79 3.56 9.67 9.30
C ASN A 79 3.90 9.90 7.83
N ALA A 80 5.17 9.80 7.46
CA ALA A 80 5.63 10.05 6.11
C ALA A 80 6.71 9.02 5.71
N LEU A 81 6.26 7.88 5.20
CA LEU A 81 7.12 6.82 4.66
C LEU A 81 6.85 6.62 3.17
N TYR A 82 7.87 6.83 2.34
CA TYR A 82 7.81 6.47 0.92
C TYR A 82 8.20 5.00 0.76
N VAL A 83 7.26 4.21 0.27
CA VAL A 83 7.45 2.78 0.04
C VAL A 83 7.51 2.52 -1.47
N VAL A 84 8.54 1.82 -1.90
CA VAL A 84 8.69 1.32 -3.27
C VAL A 84 8.61 -0.20 -3.24
N ARG A 85 7.55 -0.75 -3.81
CA ARG A 85 7.43 -2.20 -3.95
C ARG A 85 8.30 -2.70 -5.07
N VAL A 86 9.10 -3.71 -4.75
CA VAL A 86 9.91 -4.46 -5.72
C VAL A 86 9.31 -5.85 -5.88
N THR A 87 9.25 -6.34 -7.11
CA THR A 87 8.76 -7.69 -7.42
C THR A 87 9.67 -8.36 -8.44
N ASP A 88 9.61 -9.67 -8.49
CA ASP A 88 10.28 -10.47 -9.49
C ASP A 88 9.62 -10.24 -10.87
N ALA A 89 10.42 -10.24 -11.93
CA ALA A 89 9.94 -10.10 -13.31
C ALA A 89 8.99 -11.23 -13.76
N ASN A 90 9.00 -12.37 -13.05
CA ASN A 90 8.15 -13.53 -13.35
C ASN A 90 6.84 -13.55 -12.57
N THR A 91 6.52 -12.49 -11.84
CA THR A 91 5.28 -12.44 -11.05
C THR A 91 4.09 -12.27 -11.99
N ALA A 92 3.21 -13.26 -12.04
CA ALA A 92 2.05 -13.26 -12.93
C ALA A 92 1.06 -12.14 -12.58
N THR A 93 0.48 -11.53 -13.61
CA THR A 93 -0.56 -10.49 -13.47
C THR A 93 -1.97 -11.05 -13.46
N GLY A 94 -2.15 -12.31 -13.79
CA GLY A 94 -3.45 -12.96 -13.83
C GLY A 94 -3.51 -14.08 -14.85
N ASP A 95 -4.65 -14.75 -14.91
CA ASP A 95 -4.95 -15.77 -15.91
C ASP A 95 -5.92 -15.20 -16.94
N SER A 96 -5.62 -15.39 -18.22
CA SER A 96 -6.50 -15.00 -19.31
C SER A 96 -7.40 -16.17 -19.70
N ASN A 97 -8.69 -16.06 -19.42
CA ASN A 97 -9.66 -17.00 -19.99
C ASN A 97 -10.12 -16.47 -21.35
N THR A 98 -9.83 -17.20 -22.41
CA THR A 98 -10.14 -16.82 -23.81
C THR A 98 -11.64 -16.78 -24.10
N ASP A 99 -12.47 -17.43 -23.31
CA ASP A 99 -13.92 -17.48 -23.53
C ASP A 99 -14.66 -16.23 -23.04
N VAL A 100 -14.12 -15.55 -22.05
CA VAL A 100 -14.73 -14.35 -21.42
C VAL A 100 -13.89 -13.08 -21.58
N GLY A 101 -12.74 -13.18 -22.21
CA GLY A 101 -11.78 -12.08 -22.36
C GLY A 101 -10.60 -12.16 -21.42
N VAL A 102 -9.73 -11.16 -21.49
CA VAL A 102 -8.55 -11.07 -20.65
C VAL A 102 -8.93 -10.39 -19.34
N ILE A 103 -8.73 -11.09 -18.24
CA ILE A 103 -8.95 -10.57 -16.89
C ILE A 103 -7.61 -10.60 -16.17
N ASP A 104 -7.02 -9.42 -16.00
CA ASP A 104 -5.73 -9.26 -15.35
C ASP A 104 -5.91 -8.62 -13.97
N ALA A 105 -5.11 -9.08 -13.00
CA ALA A 105 -4.98 -8.39 -11.73
C ALA A 105 -4.37 -7.00 -11.95
N LYS A 106 -4.86 -6.01 -11.22
CA LYS A 106 -4.38 -4.62 -11.32
C LYS A 106 -2.87 -4.50 -11.08
N TYR A 107 -2.34 -5.33 -10.20
CA TYR A 107 -0.92 -5.35 -9.89
C TYR A 107 -0.40 -6.78 -9.91
N PRO A 108 0.81 -7.03 -10.42
CA PRO A 108 1.42 -8.34 -10.35
C PRO A 108 1.76 -8.70 -8.90
N GLY A 109 1.60 -9.96 -8.55
CA GLY A 109 1.93 -10.44 -7.21
C GLY A 109 1.19 -11.70 -6.81
N LEU A 110 1.43 -12.16 -5.58
CA LEU A 110 0.81 -13.38 -5.06
C LEU A 110 -0.72 -13.31 -5.07
N ILE A 111 -1.29 -12.16 -4.74
CA ILE A 111 -2.76 -11.97 -4.78
C ILE A 111 -3.31 -12.17 -6.19
N GLY A 112 -2.58 -11.75 -7.23
CA GLY A 112 -3.01 -11.98 -8.61
C GLY A 112 -3.19 -13.47 -8.94
N ASN A 113 -2.36 -14.33 -8.35
CA ASN A 113 -2.44 -15.78 -8.55
C ASN A 113 -3.55 -16.45 -7.74
N SER A 114 -4.02 -15.81 -6.67
CA SER A 114 -5.11 -16.32 -5.83
C SER A 114 -6.49 -15.81 -6.26
N LEU A 115 -6.53 -14.79 -7.12
CA LEU A 115 -7.79 -14.25 -7.63
C LEU A 115 -8.44 -15.22 -8.61
N ARG A 116 -9.69 -15.53 -8.34
CA ARG A 116 -10.57 -16.33 -9.20
C ARG A 116 -11.76 -15.50 -9.62
N VAL A 117 -12.02 -15.45 -10.91
CA VAL A 117 -13.17 -14.76 -11.48
C VAL A 117 -14.13 -15.77 -12.07
N GLU A 118 -15.36 -15.73 -11.64
CA GLU A 118 -16.43 -16.60 -12.13
C GLU A 118 -17.58 -15.78 -12.66
N ILE A 119 -18.11 -16.18 -13.81
CA ILE A 119 -19.23 -15.52 -14.46
C ILE A 119 -20.40 -16.52 -14.52
N TYR A 120 -21.51 -16.12 -13.94
CA TYR A 120 -22.73 -16.91 -13.88
C TYR A 120 -23.84 -16.22 -14.66
N ASN A 121 -24.51 -16.98 -15.51
CA ASN A 121 -25.75 -16.58 -16.14
C ASN A 121 -26.94 -17.31 -15.51
N SER A 122 -28.16 -17.06 -15.97
CA SER A 122 -29.38 -17.69 -15.44
C SER A 122 -29.45 -19.21 -15.62
N VAL A 123 -28.59 -19.80 -16.45
CA VAL A 123 -28.57 -21.23 -16.74
C VAL A 123 -27.65 -21.99 -15.78
N ASN A 124 -26.53 -21.40 -15.39
CA ASN A 124 -25.50 -22.06 -14.57
C ASN A 124 -25.43 -21.56 -13.11
N ALA A 125 -26.29 -20.60 -12.74
CA ALA A 125 -26.29 -20.03 -11.38
C ALA A 125 -26.73 -21.03 -10.30
N ASP A 126 -27.55 -22.03 -10.66
CA ASP A 126 -28.13 -22.96 -9.71
C ASP A 126 -27.12 -24.00 -9.16
N THR A 127 -25.96 -24.14 -9.78
CA THR A 127 -24.88 -25.06 -9.37
C THR A 127 -23.66 -24.37 -8.79
N ALA A 128 -23.65 -23.05 -8.79
CA ALA A 128 -22.52 -22.27 -8.34
C ALA A 128 -22.52 -22.12 -6.82
N THR A 129 -21.79 -22.97 -6.14
CA THR A 129 -21.49 -22.79 -4.71
C THR A 129 -20.15 -22.11 -4.59
N PHE A 130 -20.18 -20.90 -4.10
CA PHE A 130 -18.97 -20.13 -3.92
C PHE A 130 -18.77 -19.88 -2.42
N ASP A 131 -17.66 -20.33 -1.86
CA ASP A 131 -17.30 -20.19 -0.44
C ASP A 131 -18.47 -20.48 0.53
N GLY A 132 -19.26 -21.53 0.21
CA GLY A 132 -20.43 -21.92 1.01
C GLY A 132 -21.65 -21.00 0.89
N ALA A 133 -21.59 -19.93 0.12
CA ALA A 133 -22.71 -19.05 -0.13
C ALA A 133 -23.43 -19.43 -1.43
N THR A 134 -24.76 -19.55 -1.35
CA THR A 134 -25.60 -19.76 -2.53
C THR A 134 -25.63 -18.46 -3.35
N GLN A 135 -25.16 -18.50 -4.57
CA GLN A 135 -25.23 -17.36 -5.47
C GLN A 135 -26.70 -17.05 -5.83
N THR A 136 -27.04 -15.76 -5.80
CA THR A 136 -28.35 -15.34 -6.29
C THR A 136 -28.40 -15.50 -7.80
N THR A 137 -29.37 -16.26 -8.29
CA THR A 137 -29.63 -16.43 -9.72
C THR A 137 -29.88 -15.06 -10.36
N PRO A 138 -29.23 -14.71 -11.50
CA PRO A 138 -29.61 -13.54 -12.26
C PRO A 138 -31.10 -13.57 -12.60
N GLN A 139 -31.75 -12.41 -12.54
CA GLN A 139 -33.23 -12.33 -12.65
C GLN A 139 -33.78 -12.73 -14.02
N ASP A 140 -32.95 -12.69 -15.06
CA ASP A 140 -33.32 -13.09 -16.43
C ASP A 140 -32.11 -13.51 -17.27
N ALA A 141 -32.40 -14.06 -18.46
CA ALA A 141 -31.35 -14.53 -19.39
C ALA A 141 -30.47 -13.44 -20.01
N THR A 142 -30.77 -12.18 -19.76
CA THR A 142 -29.99 -11.03 -20.29
C THR A 142 -28.99 -10.49 -19.28
N HIS A 143 -29.05 -10.96 -18.03
CA HIS A 143 -28.14 -10.56 -16.96
C HIS A 143 -27.14 -11.67 -16.61
N PHE A 144 -25.99 -11.28 -16.13
CA PHE A 144 -24.99 -12.18 -15.60
C PHE A 144 -24.39 -11.59 -14.31
N ASN A 145 -23.95 -12.47 -13.42
CA ASN A 145 -23.23 -12.08 -12.22
C ASN A 145 -21.74 -12.37 -12.41
N VAL A 146 -20.91 -11.43 -12.00
CA VAL A 146 -19.46 -11.60 -11.93
C VAL A 146 -19.07 -11.67 -10.47
N VAL A 147 -18.38 -12.72 -10.09
CA VAL A 147 -17.88 -12.91 -8.73
C VAL A 147 -16.36 -13.00 -8.79
N VAL A 148 -15.72 -12.19 -7.97
CA VAL A 148 -14.26 -12.18 -7.83
C VAL A 148 -13.93 -12.59 -6.41
N VAL A 149 -13.08 -13.59 -6.27
CA VAL A 149 -12.70 -14.14 -4.97
C VAL A 149 -11.20 -14.26 -4.86
N ASP A 150 -10.71 -14.00 -3.68
CA ASP A 150 -9.36 -14.34 -3.27
C ASP A 150 -9.41 -15.72 -2.58
N SER A 151 -8.85 -16.75 -3.23
CA SER A 151 -8.84 -18.12 -2.72
C SER A 151 -7.93 -18.32 -1.51
N ASP A 152 -7.02 -17.40 -1.26
CA ASP A 152 -6.08 -17.44 -0.12
C ASP A 152 -6.63 -16.76 1.14
N GLY A 153 -7.83 -16.16 1.07
CA GLY A 153 -8.53 -15.61 2.22
C GLY A 153 -7.73 -14.57 2.95
N GLY A 154 -7.35 -13.50 2.25
CA GLY A 154 -6.57 -12.41 2.81
C GLY A 154 -7.30 -11.51 3.79
#